data_c8dd8b0066b40c2d3167c3994289c184
#
_entry.id   c8dd8b0066b40c2d3167c3994289c184
#
_cell.length_a   1.000
_cell.length_b   1.000
_cell.length_c   1.000
_cell.angle_alpha   90.00
_cell.angle_beta   90.00
_cell.angle_gamma   90.00
#
_symmetry.space_group_name_H-M   'P 1'
#
loop_
_entity.id
_entity.type
_entity.pdbx_description
1 polymer ?
#
loop_
_entity_poly.entity_id
_entity_poly.type
_entity_poly.pdbx_seq_one_letter_code
_entity_poly.pdbx_strand_id
1 'polypeptide(L)'
;MVTCAPNFPRGRVFGGYRNRLYQREVVEGITVHRVWSFIWPNKGRVLRIVDYLSFALSSFIAGLFIKADVIIATSPQFFTAVSGGLLGFVKGTPWVFEVRDLWPESIAAVGAMRRSFVLSLIEKLELRLYRSAAAVVVLTESFRENLVRRGVLDEKISVVTNGVNREEWRCSDLAEREAARARLGVSGKFVLGYAGTMGMAHALDFIISAARKLHEVLPDVAIVLIGDGAERERLEKRAAELGLSNLMILPPVSKAELKPIMSAFDVSLVNLRRSDTFKTVLPSKIFESSAMGKPILLGVDGEARALVELYGAGVFFEPEDEGEFIEKVRLLKEQSEVYARCVQGGEALASAYSRDGLARVMIEQISGRVVAQELPGASDAV
;
A
#
# COMPACT_ATOMS: atom_id res chain seq x y z
N MET A 1 19.71 -4.74 -5.99
CA MET A 1 18.36 -4.28 -6.38
C MET A 1 18.44 -3.57 -7.72
N VAL A 2 17.50 -3.80 -8.66
CA VAL A 2 17.39 -3.04 -9.93
C VAL A 2 16.17 -2.14 -9.85
N THR A 3 16.31 -0.86 -10.16
CA THR A 3 15.25 0.16 -10.12
C THR A 3 15.54 1.31 -11.09
N CYS A 4 14.63 2.27 -11.26
CA CYS A 4 14.87 3.51 -11.99
C CYS A 4 15.18 4.69 -11.05
N ALA A 5 15.35 5.88 -11.60
CA ALA A 5 15.44 7.11 -10.80
C ALA A 5 14.10 7.35 -10.04
N PRO A 6 14.11 7.75 -8.74
CA PRO A 6 12.91 8.03 -7.98
C PRO A 6 12.05 9.11 -8.66
N ASN A 7 10.77 8.81 -8.90
CA ASN A 7 9.89 9.70 -9.68
C ASN A 7 8.42 9.65 -9.24
N PHE A 8 8.02 8.62 -8.48
CA PHE A 8 6.61 8.46 -8.05
C PHE A 8 6.30 9.35 -6.83
N PRO A 9 5.11 9.96 -6.74
CA PRO A 9 3.93 9.78 -7.62
C PRO A 9 3.85 10.77 -8.80
N ARG A 10 4.73 11.76 -8.87
CA ARG A 10 4.62 12.91 -9.80
C ARG A 10 5.05 12.60 -11.24
N GLY A 11 5.72 11.47 -11.49
CA GLY A 11 6.31 11.16 -12.79
C GLY A 11 7.37 12.18 -13.22
N ARG A 12 8.12 12.69 -12.25
CA ARG A 12 9.29 13.57 -12.44
C ARG A 12 10.41 13.13 -11.52
N VAL A 13 11.61 13.07 -12.03
CA VAL A 13 12.79 12.68 -11.25
C VAL A 13 12.97 13.61 -10.05
N PHE A 14 13.16 13.04 -8.86
CA PHE A 14 13.34 13.80 -7.63
C PHE A 14 14.68 14.57 -7.64
N GLY A 15 14.72 15.68 -6.90
CA GLY A 15 15.95 16.46 -6.71
C GLY A 15 17.09 15.57 -6.19
N GLY A 16 18.30 15.79 -6.70
CA GLY A 16 19.48 14.97 -6.37
C GLY A 16 19.67 13.71 -7.20
N TYR A 17 18.66 13.25 -7.96
CA TYR A 17 18.75 12.10 -8.85
C TYR A 17 18.81 12.50 -10.34
N ARG A 18 19.35 11.61 -11.16
CA ARG A 18 19.39 11.78 -12.62
C ARG A 18 18.93 10.48 -13.31
N ASN A 19 18.15 10.61 -14.36
CA ASN A 19 17.71 9.49 -15.18
C ASN A 19 18.79 9.12 -16.22
N ARG A 20 19.81 8.39 -15.77
CA ARG A 20 20.95 7.93 -16.61
C ARG A 20 20.64 6.56 -17.20
N LEU A 21 21.34 6.17 -18.26
CA LEU A 21 21.22 4.82 -18.83
C LEU A 21 21.50 3.74 -17.78
N TYR A 22 22.57 3.95 -16.98
CA TYR A 22 22.93 3.09 -15.88
C TYR A 22 23.68 3.87 -14.80
N GLN A 23 23.39 3.54 -13.54
CA GLN A 23 24.09 4.06 -12.37
C GLN A 23 24.08 2.99 -11.28
N ARG A 24 25.22 2.83 -10.58
CA ARG A 24 25.34 1.95 -9.42
C ARG A 24 25.63 2.78 -8.18
N GLU A 25 24.95 2.49 -7.09
CA GLU A 25 25.17 3.11 -5.79
C GLU A 25 24.93 2.08 -4.68
N VAL A 26 25.34 2.39 -3.47
CA VAL A 26 25.05 1.58 -2.29
C VAL A 26 24.19 2.43 -1.35
N VAL A 27 23.01 1.90 -1.00
CA VAL A 27 22.06 2.55 -0.10
C VAL A 27 21.77 1.58 1.04
N GLU A 28 22.09 1.96 2.26
CA GLU A 28 21.88 1.12 3.48
C GLU A 28 22.46 -0.31 3.33
N GLY A 29 23.63 -0.43 2.73
CA GLY A 29 24.31 -1.72 2.50
C GLY A 29 23.82 -2.50 1.26
N ILE A 30 22.76 -2.04 0.59
CA ILE A 30 22.20 -2.70 -0.59
C ILE A 30 22.79 -2.09 -1.86
N THR A 31 23.36 -2.92 -2.75
CA THR A 31 23.77 -2.46 -4.08
C THR A 31 22.52 -2.19 -4.92
N VAL A 32 22.38 -0.92 -5.33
CA VAL A 32 21.27 -0.44 -6.16
C VAL A 32 21.79 -0.15 -7.57
N HIS A 33 21.21 -0.81 -8.56
CA HIS A 33 21.43 -0.58 -9.99
C HIS A 33 20.26 0.23 -10.53
N ARG A 34 20.50 1.52 -10.83
CA ARG A 34 19.47 2.36 -11.44
C ARG A 34 19.64 2.30 -12.96
N VAL A 35 18.54 2.00 -13.61
CA VAL A 35 18.47 1.93 -15.08
C VAL A 35 17.57 3.04 -15.61
N TRP A 36 17.77 3.39 -16.86
CA TRP A 36 16.95 4.38 -17.52
C TRP A 36 15.50 3.90 -17.68
N SER A 37 14.54 4.83 -17.51
CA SER A 37 13.14 4.62 -17.83
C SER A 37 12.59 5.88 -18.51
N PHE A 38 11.62 5.74 -19.38
CA PHE A 38 10.89 6.86 -19.94
C PHE A 38 9.96 7.45 -18.89
N ILE A 39 10.49 8.32 -18.02
CA ILE A 39 9.75 8.93 -16.92
C ILE A 39 8.86 10.05 -17.47
N TRP A 40 7.54 9.91 -17.29
CA TRP A 40 6.56 10.89 -17.73
C TRP A 40 5.55 11.20 -16.63
N PRO A 41 5.08 12.47 -16.48
CA PRO A 41 3.97 12.78 -15.57
C PRO A 41 2.78 11.90 -15.83
N ASN A 42 2.14 11.40 -14.77
CA ASN A 42 1.06 10.40 -14.79
C ASN A 42 -0.21 10.86 -15.55
N LYS A 43 -0.03 11.48 -16.72
CA LYS A 43 -1.09 11.95 -17.62
C LYS A 43 -1.03 11.13 -18.93
N GLY A 44 -2.15 10.43 -19.22
CA GLY A 44 -2.29 9.66 -20.45
C GLY A 44 -1.88 8.18 -20.33
N ARG A 45 -2.68 7.29 -20.95
CA ARG A 45 -2.54 5.82 -20.85
C ARG A 45 -1.33 5.32 -21.65
N VAL A 46 -1.13 5.86 -22.87
CA VAL A 46 -0.09 5.38 -23.79
C VAL A 46 1.31 5.65 -23.25
N LEU A 47 1.58 6.87 -22.77
CA LEU A 47 2.89 7.25 -22.24
C LEU A 47 3.24 6.47 -20.97
N ARG A 48 2.23 6.09 -20.18
CA ARG A 48 2.41 5.21 -19.03
C ARG A 48 2.81 3.79 -19.41
N ILE A 49 2.26 3.25 -20.50
CA ILE A 49 2.66 1.95 -21.04
C ILE A 49 4.11 2.02 -21.56
N VAL A 50 4.48 3.10 -22.24
CA VAL A 50 5.87 3.33 -22.71
C VAL A 50 6.84 3.40 -21.53
N ASP A 51 6.49 4.11 -20.44
CA ASP A 51 7.30 4.15 -19.22
C ASP A 51 7.52 2.72 -18.68
N TYR A 52 6.47 1.96 -18.53
CA TYR A 52 6.54 0.59 -17.99
C TYR A 52 7.37 -0.37 -18.86
N LEU A 53 7.17 -0.31 -20.18
CA LEU A 53 7.91 -1.14 -21.12
C LEU A 53 9.40 -0.74 -21.17
N SER A 54 9.70 0.56 -21.12
CA SER A 54 11.07 1.05 -21.13
C SER A 54 11.85 0.59 -19.90
N PHE A 55 11.22 0.65 -18.71
CA PHE A 55 11.81 0.12 -17.48
C PHE A 55 12.00 -1.40 -17.56
N ALA A 56 11.01 -2.16 -18.03
CA ALA A 56 11.12 -3.60 -18.18
C ALA A 56 12.28 -4.00 -19.09
N LEU A 57 12.45 -3.33 -20.22
CA LEU A 57 13.56 -3.57 -21.14
C LEU A 57 14.91 -3.23 -20.52
N SER A 58 15.04 -2.05 -19.92
CA SER A 58 16.30 -1.61 -19.30
C SER A 58 16.68 -2.47 -18.11
N SER A 59 15.69 -2.89 -17.28
CA SER A 59 15.94 -3.78 -16.14
C SER A 59 16.31 -5.20 -16.59
N PHE A 60 15.72 -5.70 -17.66
CA PHE A 60 16.10 -6.96 -18.27
C PHE A 60 17.55 -6.93 -18.76
N ILE A 61 17.91 -5.93 -19.55
CA ILE A 61 19.29 -5.80 -20.08
C ILE A 61 20.30 -5.71 -18.95
N ALA A 62 20.07 -4.86 -17.96
CA ALA A 62 20.96 -4.74 -16.80
C ALA A 62 21.05 -6.03 -15.99
N GLY A 63 19.93 -6.71 -15.79
CA GLY A 63 19.82 -7.95 -15.06
C GLY A 63 20.63 -9.11 -15.65
N LEU A 64 20.84 -9.12 -16.98
CA LEU A 64 21.68 -10.13 -17.64
C LEU A 64 23.14 -10.13 -17.11
N PHE A 65 23.64 -8.97 -16.71
CA PHE A 65 25.02 -8.78 -16.23
C PHE A 65 25.16 -8.84 -14.69
N ILE A 66 24.05 -8.95 -13.95
CA ILE A 66 24.05 -9.02 -12.49
C ILE A 66 23.92 -10.48 -12.07
N LYS A 67 24.89 -10.99 -11.29
CA LYS A 67 24.81 -12.33 -10.71
C LYS A 67 23.77 -12.34 -9.60
N ALA A 68 22.94 -13.38 -9.57
CA ALA A 68 21.94 -13.61 -8.54
C ALA A 68 21.61 -15.10 -8.44
N ASP A 69 21.40 -15.60 -7.24
CA ASP A 69 20.98 -16.97 -6.97
C ASP A 69 19.45 -17.09 -7.06
N VAL A 70 18.73 -15.99 -6.77
CA VAL A 70 17.27 -15.88 -6.88
C VAL A 70 16.92 -14.51 -7.44
N ILE A 71 15.92 -14.47 -8.30
CA ILE A 71 15.37 -13.22 -8.87
C ILE A 71 14.00 -12.99 -8.25
N ILE A 72 13.80 -11.87 -7.57
CA ILE A 72 12.49 -11.46 -7.05
C ILE A 72 11.97 -10.28 -7.88
N ALA A 73 10.79 -10.45 -8.49
CA ALA A 73 10.12 -9.40 -9.24
C ALA A 73 8.79 -9.05 -8.56
N THR A 74 8.59 -7.76 -8.29
CA THR A 74 7.42 -7.26 -7.55
C THR A 74 6.45 -6.48 -8.45
N SER A 75 5.14 -6.68 -8.25
CA SER A 75 4.09 -5.79 -8.77
C SER A 75 3.89 -4.58 -7.81
N PRO A 76 3.15 -3.51 -8.15
CA PRO A 76 2.03 -3.47 -9.12
C PRO A 76 2.40 -3.28 -10.58
N GLN A 77 3.64 -2.96 -10.89
CA GLN A 77 4.02 -2.80 -12.28
C GLN A 77 4.20 -4.18 -12.96
N PHE A 78 3.18 -4.62 -13.71
CA PHE A 78 3.11 -5.93 -14.36
C PHE A 78 4.35 -6.29 -15.20
N PHE A 79 4.88 -5.33 -15.97
CA PHE A 79 6.02 -5.59 -16.85
C PHE A 79 7.34 -5.82 -16.10
N THR A 80 7.42 -5.45 -14.82
CA THR A 80 8.54 -5.85 -13.95
C THR A 80 8.58 -7.36 -13.77
N ALA A 81 7.42 -7.99 -13.58
CA ALA A 81 7.33 -9.44 -13.48
C ALA A 81 7.67 -10.14 -14.81
N VAL A 82 7.28 -9.54 -15.95
CA VAL A 82 7.71 -10.02 -17.27
C VAL A 82 9.23 -10.01 -17.40
N SER A 83 9.87 -8.90 -17.01
CA SER A 83 11.33 -8.79 -17.00
C SER A 83 11.97 -9.83 -16.08
N GLY A 84 11.46 -10.01 -14.85
CA GLY A 84 11.95 -11.00 -13.89
C GLY A 84 11.81 -12.43 -14.39
N GLY A 85 10.66 -12.80 -14.93
CA GLY A 85 10.42 -14.12 -15.49
C GLY A 85 11.30 -14.44 -16.70
N LEU A 86 11.50 -13.47 -17.61
CA LEU A 86 12.43 -13.60 -18.75
C LEU A 86 13.89 -13.74 -18.27
N LEU A 87 14.31 -12.98 -17.27
CA LEU A 87 15.64 -13.12 -16.67
C LEU A 87 15.82 -14.51 -16.05
N GLY A 88 14.83 -14.99 -15.30
CA GLY A 88 14.85 -16.33 -14.73
C GLY A 88 15.03 -17.40 -15.81
N PHE A 89 14.28 -17.31 -16.90
CA PHE A 89 14.38 -18.24 -18.03
C PHE A 89 15.74 -18.18 -18.72
N VAL A 90 16.23 -16.98 -19.08
CA VAL A 90 17.50 -16.83 -19.83
C VAL A 90 18.72 -17.22 -18.99
N LYS A 91 18.70 -16.95 -17.70
CA LYS A 91 19.82 -17.23 -16.79
C LYS A 91 19.74 -18.60 -16.13
N GLY A 92 18.63 -19.34 -16.28
CA GLY A 92 18.40 -20.57 -15.54
C GLY A 92 18.32 -20.35 -14.02
N THR A 93 17.95 -19.14 -13.59
CA THR A 93 17.91 -18.74 -12.17
C THR A 93 16.47 -18.81 -11.67
N PRO A 94 16.20 -19.44 -10.51
CA PRO A 94 14.87 -19.44 -9.91
C PRO A 94 14.35 -18.02 -9.73
N TRP A 95 13.08 -17.78 -10.07
CA TRP A 95 12.49 -16.48 -9.88
C TRP A 95 11.21 -16.56 -9.05
N VAL A 96 10.97 -15.52 -8.28
CA VAL A 96 9.85 -15.36 -7.36
C VAL A 96 9.01 -14.17 -7.80
N PHE A 97 7.69 -14.36 -7.84
CA PHE A 97 6.76 -13.28 -8.13
C PHE A 97 6.12 -12.77 -6.84
N GLU A 98 6.47 -11.57 -6.43
CA GLU A 98 5.81 -10.85 -5.33
C GLU A 98 4.60 -10.07 -5.88
N VAL A 99 3.39 -10.54 -5.57
CA VAL A 99 2.12 -9.99 -6.06
C VAL A 99 1.54 -9.04 -5.03
N ARG A 100 1.68 -7.74 -5.26
CA ARG A 100 1.17 -6.70 -4.36
C ARG A 100 -0.20 -6.17 -4.78
N ASP A 101 -0.59 -6.39 -6.04
CA ASP A 101 -1.89 -6.07 -6.62
C ASP A 101 -2.29 -7.16 -7.60
N LEU A 102 -3.56 -7.56 -7.60
CA LEU A 102 -4.12 -8.46 -8.59
C LEU A 102 -4.42 -7.69 -9.87
N TRP A 103 -3.52 -7.75 -10.82
CA TRP A 103 -3.71 -7.27 -12.17
C TRP A 103 -4.42 -8.34 -13.02
N PRO A 104 -5.28 -7.99 -13.96
CA PRO A 104 -5.81 -6.67 -14.28
C PRO A 104 -7.09 -6.30 -13.50
N GLU A 105 -7.50 -7.13 -12.51
CA GLU A 105 -8.74 -6.94 -11.74
C GLU A 105 -8.80 -5.58 -11.02
N SER A 106 -7.68 -5.16 -10.41
CA SER A 106 -7.59 -3.87 -9.71
C SER A 106 -7.82 -2.67 -10.63
N ILE A 107 -7.41 -2.75 -11.91
CA ILE A 107 -7.65 -1.70 -12.91
C ILE A 107 -9.12 -1.65 -13.35
N ALA A 108 -9.75 -2.80 -13.47
CA ALA A 108 -11.16 -2.91 -13.81
C ALA A 108 -12.04 -2.35 -12.68
N ALA A 109 -11.67 -2.60 -11.42
CA ALA A 109 -12.41 -2.14 -10.24
C ALA A 109 -12.49 -0.61 -10.12
N VAL A 110 -11.44 0.12 -10.53
CA VAL A 110 -11.47 1.60 -10.57
C VAL A 110 -12.09 2.16 -11.87
N GLY A 111 -12.69 1.30 -12.71
CA GLY A 111 -13.34 1.73 -13.96
C GLY A 111 -12.38 2.20 -15.06
N ALA A 112 -11.08 1.93 -14.90
CA ALA A 112 -10.05 2.43 -15.81
C ALA A 112 -9.99 1.68 -17.16
N MET A 113 -10.47 0.43 -17.23
CA MET A 113 -10.54 -0.35 -18.47
C MET A 113 -11.81 -1.19 -18.54
N ARG A 114 -12.45 -1.23 -19.74
CA ARG A 114 -13.51 -2.18 -20.06
C ARG A 114 -12.90 -3.53 -20.47
N ARG A 115 -13.63 -4.63 -20.29
CA ARG A 115 -13.24 -5.95 -20.81
C ARG A 115 -12.94 -5.87 -22.31
N SER A 116 -11.71 -6.26 -22.69
CA SER A 116 -11.23 -6.20 -24.06
C SER A 116 -10.35 -7.43 -24.35
N PHE A 117 -10.15 -7.73 -25.64
CA PHE A 117 -9.25 -8.80 -26.07
C PHE A 117 -7.82 -8.63 -25.50
N VAL A 118 -7.34 -7.38 -25.43
CA VAL A 118 -6.03 -7.06 -24.86
C VAL A 118 -5.96 -7.46 -23.36
N LEU A 119 -7.03 -7.21 -22.61
CA LEU A 119 -7.11 -7.59 -21.21
C LEU A 119 -6.99 -9.10 -21.03
N SER A 120 -7.71 -9.88 -21.85
CA SER A 120 -7.64 -11.35 -21.82
C SER A 120 -6.23 -11.88 -22.18
N LEU A 121 -5.51 -11.19 -23.06
CA LEU A 121 -4.11 -11.56 -23.40
C LEU A 121 -3.18 -11.29 -22.20
N ILE A 122 -3.36 -10.17 -21.52
CA ILE A 122 -2.60 -9.82 -20.30
C ILE A 122 -2.89 -10.84 -19.20
N GLU A 123 -4.14 -11.24 -18.98
CA GLU A 123 -4.51 -12.28 -18.00
C GLU A 123 -3.84 -13.64 -18.30
N LYS A 124 -3.81 -14.03 -19.57
CA LYS A 124 -3.13 -15.27 -19.97
C LYS A 124 -1.61 -15.20 -19.73
N LEU A 125 -0.99 -14.04 -19.99
CA LEU A 125 0.43 -13.84 -19.72
C LEU A 125 0.70 -13.84 -18.22
N GLU A 126 -0.14 -13.19 -17.44
CA GLU A 126 -0.06 -13.18 -15.98
C GLU A 126 -0.11 -14.60 -15.39
N LEU A 127 -1.09 -15.42 -15.82
CA LEU A 127 -1.19 -16.80 -15.38
C LEU A 127 0.03 -17.65 -15.78
N ARG A 128 0.65 -17.37 -16.93
CA ARG A 128 1.91 -18.02 -17.32
C ARG A 128 3.06 -17.59 -16.40
N LEU A 129 3.12 -16.33 -16.01
CA LEU A 129 4.13 -15.84 -15.06
C LEU A 129 3.98 -16.52 -13.69
N TYR A 130 2.77 -16.60 -13.15
CA TYR A 130 2.52 -17.32 -11.89
C TYR A 130 2.96 -18.78 -11.97
N ARG A 131 2.63 -19.48 -13.05
CA ARG A 131 2.99 -20.88 -13.23
C ARG A 131 4.49 -21.10 -13.43
N SER A 132 5.20 -20.17 -14.06
CA SER A 132 6.64 -20.26 -14.31
C SER A 132 7.49 -19.85 -13.11
N ALA A 133 6.92 -19.12 -12.15
CA ALA A 133 7.62 -18.73 -10.93
C ALA A 133 7.92 -19.94 -10.04
N ALA A 134 9.08 -19.95 -9.41
CA ALA A 134 9.46 -20.94 -8.38
C ALA A 134 8.57 -20.79 -7.14
N ALA A 135 8.27 -19.54 -6.75
CA ALA A 135 7.33 -19.23 -5.70
C ALA A 135 6.54 -17.94 -6.06
N VAL A 136 5.32 -17.85 -5.55
CA VAL A 136 4.47 -16.66 -5.64
C VAL A 136 4.20 -16.17 -4.22
N VAL A 137 4.56 -14.93 -3.94
CA VAL A 137 4.31 -14.31 -2.64
C VAL A 137 3.15 -13.34 -2.80
N VAL A 138 2.10 -13.47 -2.01
CA VAL A 138 0.91 -12.64 -2.03
C VAL A 138 0.71 -11.93 -0.69
N LEU A 139 -0.08 -10.85 -0.68
CA LEU A 139 -0.27 -10.03 0.53
C LEU A 139 -1.38 -10.53 1.45
N THR A 140 -2.38 -11.27 0.94
CA THR A 140 -3.57 -11.68 1.70
C THR A 140 -4.00 -13.10 1.34
N GLU A 141 -4.76 -13.74 2.24
CA GLU A 141 -5.39 -15.04 1.96
C GLU A 141 -6.38 -14.93 0.79
N SER A 142 -7.12 -13.84 0.67
CA SER A 142 -8.00 -13.62 -0.46
C SER A 142 -7.24 -13.59 -1.81
N PHE A 143 -6.01 -13.08 -1.85
CA PHE A 143 -5.17 -13.15 -3.06
C PHE A 143 -4.76 -14.59 -3.35
N ARG A 144 -4.37 -15.36 -2.32
CA ARG A 144 -4.05 -16.79 -2.45
C ARG A 144 -5.24 -17.55 -3.02
N GLU A 145 -6.43 -17.41 -2.43
CA GLU A 145 -7.65 -18.06 -2.90
C GLU A 145 -8.00 -17.68 -4.35
N ASN A 146 -7.82 -16.40 -4.71
CA ASN A 146 -8.03 -15.92 -6.08
C ASN A 146 -7.10 -16.64 -7.07
N LEU A 147 -5.80 -16.73 -6.76
CA LEU A 147 -4.82 -17.39 -7.62
C LEU A 147 -5.05 -18.90 -7.71
N VAL A 148 -5.42 -19.56 -6.62
CA VAL A 148 -5.76 -21.00 -6.60
C VAL A 148 -6.97 -21.27 -7.49
N ARG A 149 -8.04 -20.48 -7.39
CA ARG A 149 -9.22 -20.57 -8.27
C ARG A 149 -8.88 -20.37 -9.74
N ARG A 150 -7.84 -19.58 -10.06
CA ARG A 150 -7.34 -19.35 -11.42
C ARG A 150 -6.33 -20.42 -11.87
N GLY A 151 -6.10 -21.50 -11.08
CA GLY A 151 -5.29 -22.66 -11.42
C GLY A 151 -3.79 -22.47 -11.19
N VAL A 152 -3.40 -21.61 -10.24
CA VAL A 152 -2.05 -21.57 -9.67
C VAL A 152 -1.98 -22.61 -8.55
N LEU A 153 -0.92 -23.41 -8.51
CA LEU A 153 -0.73 -24.44 -7.50
C LEU A 153 -0.57 -23.82 -6.11
N ASP A 154 -1.35 -24.26 -5.15
CA ASP A 154 -1.38 -23.71 -3.79
C ASP A 154 -0.02 -23.83 -3.09
N GLU A 155 0.69 -24.92 -3.31
CA GLU A 155 2.05 -25.16 -2.79
C GLU A 155 3.10 -24.14 -3.21
N LYS A 156 2.86 -23.43 -4.34
CA LYS A 156 3.73 -22.34 -4.81
C LYS A 156 3.44 -21.01 -4.14
N ILE A 157 2.27 -20.85 -3.49
CA ILE A 157 1.82 -19.57 -2.97
C ILE A 157 2.19 -19.45 -1.50
N SER A 158 2.80 -18.33 -1.14
CA SER A 158 3.05 -17.90 0.24
C SER A 158 2.30 -16.61 0.54
N VAL A 159 1.68 -16.54 1.70
CA VAL A 159 1.08 -15.29 2.17
C VAL A 159 2.06 -14.57 3.08
N VAL A 160 2.57 -13.44 2.63
CA VAL A 160 3.43 -12.54 3.41
C VAL A 160 2.89 -11.14 3.24
N THR A 161 2.19 -10.67 4.24
CA THR A 161 1.51 -9.38 4.18
C THR A 161 2.46 -8.20 4.38
N ASN A 162 1.96 -6.98 4.18
CA ASN A 162 2.71 -5.78 4.51
C ASN A 162 2.91 -5.67 6.03
N GLY A 163 3.99 -5.00 6.42
CA GLY A 163 4.29 -4.73 7.81
C GLY A 163 4.84 -3.33 8.01
N VAL A 164 5.17 -3.02 9.26
CA VAL A 164 5.66 -1.73 9.69
C VAL A 164 7.04 -1.82 10.34
N ASN A 165 7.90 -0.83 10.10
CA ASN A 165 9.08 -0.63 10.91
C ASN A 165 8.67 0.16 12.17
N ARG A 166 8.60 -0.52 13.32
CA ARG A 166 8.12 0.05 14.59
C ARG A 166 9.03 1.17 15.12
N GLU A 167 10.33 1.08 14.88
CA GLU A 167 11.26 2.13 15.30
C GLU A 167 11.03 3.42 14.51
N GLU A 168 10.81 3.28 13.23
CA GLU A 168 10.53 4.42 12.35
C GLU A 168 9.17 5.09 12.66
N TRP A 169 8.13 4.30 12.96
CA TRP A 169 6.76 4.77 13.22
C TRP A 169 6.42 4.83 14.73
N ARG A 170 7.42 4.95 15.57
CA ARG A 170 7.18 5.11 17.02
C ARG A 170 6.43 6.40 17.32
N CYS A 171 5.47 6.31 18.25
CA CYS A 171 4.73 7.46 18.74
C CYS A 171 5.67 8.56 19.27
N SER A 172 5.36 9.80 18.92
CA SER A 172 6.03 10.99 19.47
C SER A 172 5.68 11.19 20.94
N ASP A 173 6.51 11.91 21.67
CA ASP A 173 6.18 12.30 23.04
C ASP A 173 5.02 13.34 23.08
N LEU A 174 4.53 13.61 24.28
CA LEU A 174 3.42 14.54 24.47
C LEU A 174 3.78 15.97 24.02
N ALA A 175 5.00 16.41 24.22
CA ALA A 175 5.43 17.76 23.83
C ALA A 175 5.47 17.92 22.30
N GLU A 176 6.00 16.94 21.58
CA GLU A 176 5.96 16.91 20.10
C GLU A 176 4.53 16.89 19.56
N ARG A 177 3.65 16.11 20.21
CA ARG A 177 2.24 16.06 19.85
C ARG A 177 1.56 17.40 20.00
N GLU A 178 1.71 18.08 21.14
CA GLU A 178 1.11 19.38 21.40
C GLU A 178 1.68 20.48 20.47
N ALA A 179 2.99 20.44 20.22
CA ALA A 179 3.61 21.35 19.23
C ALA A 179 3.05 21.14 17.82
N ALA A 180 2.84 19.88 17.41
CA ALA A 180 2.19 19.58 16.12
C ALA A 180 0.75 20.07 16.05
N ARG A 181 -0.03 19.89 17.12
CA ARG A 181 -1.41 20.39 17.23
C ARG A 181 -1.49 21.92 17.17
N ALA A 182 -0.62 22.61 17.88
CA ALA A 182 -0.54 24.06 17.84
C ALA A 182 -0.21 24.57 16.43
N ARG A 183 0.76 23.95 15.75
CA ARG A 183 1.15 24.28 14.38
C ARG A 183 0.00 24.05 13.36
N LEU A 184 -0.82 23.05 13.58
CA LEU A 184 -1.99 22.74 12.74
C LEU A 184 -3.24 23.56 13.13
N GLY A 185 -3.22 24.31 14.23
CA GLY A 185 -4.39 25.03 14.74
C GLY A 185 -5.52 24.10 15.23
N VAL A 186 -5.19 22.90 15.70
CA VAL A 186 -6.15 21.90 16.19
C VAL A 186 -5.99 21.59 17.69
N SER A 187 -5.31 22.47 18.44
CA SER A 187 -5.21 22.33 19.90
C SER A 187 -6.59 22.29 20.54
N GLY A 188 -6.77 21.38 21.51
CA GLY A 188 -8.05 21.17 22.19
C GLY A 188 -9.15 20.47 21.36
N LYS A 189 -8.88 20.11 20.10
CA LYS A 189 -9.84 19.36 19.26
C LYS A 189 -9.54 17.88 19.26
N PHE A 190 -10.57 17.05 19.02
CA PHE A 190 -10.39 15.64 18.70
C PHE A 190 -10.10 15.51 17.19
N VAL A 191 -8.94 14.95 16.83
CA VAL A 191 -8.40 15.02 15.47
C VAL A 191 -8.51 13.67 14.75
N LEU A 192 -9.31 13.62 13.69
CA LEU A 192 -9.30 12.52 12.72
C LEU A 192 -8.27 12.82 11.64
N GLY A 193 -7.28 11.94 11.47
CA GLY A 193 -6.22 12.12 10.50
C GLY A 193 -6.26 11.08 9.38
N TYR A 194 -6.10 11.54 8.15
CA TYR A 194 -5.83 10.70 6.98
C TYR A 194 -4.49 11.08 6.38
N ALA A 195 -3.61 10.12 6.19
CA ALA A 195 -2.33 10.31 5.53
C ALA A 195 -2.18 9.36 4.34
N GLY A 196 -1.99 9.89 3.12
CA GLY A 196 -1.72 9.05 1.96
C GLY A 196 -2.26 9.56 0.63
N THR A 197 -2.39 8.65 -0.34
CA THR A 197 -2.84 8.97 -1.70
C THR A 197 -4.28 9.48 -1.71
N MET A 198 -4.51 10.60 -2.37
CA MET A 198 -5.85 11.17 -2.62
C MET A 198 -6.32 10.75 -4.02
N GLY A 199 -6.66 9.47 -4.16
CA GLY A 199 -7.15 8.88 -5.40
C GLY A 199 -8.61 8.44 -5.30
N MET A 200 -9.22 8.12 -6.43
CA MET A 200 -10.63 7.71 -6.55
C MET A 200 -10.99 6.51 -5.64
N ALA A 201 -10.04 5.61 -5.40
CA ALA A 201 -10.25 4.44 -4.55
C ALA A 201 -10.48 4.79 -3.06
N HIS A 202 -10.02 5.94 -2.61
CA HIS A 202 -10.03 6.32 -1.20
C HIS A 202 -11.32 6.99 -0.72
N ALA A 203 -12.28 7.28 -1.61
CA ALA A 203 -13.59 7.88 -1.31
C ALA A 203 -13.53 9.08 -0.35
N LEU A 204 -12.51 9.96 -0.49
CA LEU A 204 -12.34 11.13 0.37
C LEU A 204 -13.41 12.20 0.14
N ASP A 205 -14.10 12.18 -0.98
CA ASP A 205 -15.29 12.99 -1.27
C ASP A 205 -16.45 12.67 -0.31
N PHE A 206 -16.61 11.40 0.07
CA PHE A 206 -17.52 10.99 1.13
C PHE A 206 -17.15 11.65 2.47
N ILE A 207 -15.87 11.59 2.86
CA ILE A 207 -15.38 12.20 4.13
C ILE A 207 -15.62 13.71 4.16
N ILE A 208 -15.39 14.41 3.04
CA ILE A 208 -15.67 15.85 2.92
C ILE A 208 -17.18 16.12 3.08
N SER A 209 -18.02 15.27 2.49
CA SER A 209 -19.48 15.43 2.64
C SER A 209 -19.94 15.19 4.08
N ALA A 210 -19.41 14.15 4.73
CA ALA A 210 -19.72 13.83 6.11
C ALA A 210 -19.17 14.88 7.12
N ALA A 211 -18.09 15.58 6.77
CA ALA A 211 -17.46 16.59 7.63
C ALA A 211 -18.43 17.70 8.04
N ARG A 212 -19.36 18.09 7.17
CA ARG A 212 -20.38 19.10 7.47
C ARG A 212 -21.28 18.65 8.61
N LYS A 213 -21.89 17.48 8.47
CA LYS A 213 -22.79 16.93 9.48
C LYS A 213 -22.06 16.58 10.79
N LEU A 214 -20.82 16.10 10.65
CA LEU A 214 -19.94 15.87 11.80
C LEU A 214 -19.73 17.16 12.60
N HIS A 215 -19.52 18.31 11.93
CA HIS A 215 -19.35 19.60 12.60
C HIS A 215 -20.61 20.06 13.36
N GLU A 216 -21.79 19.79 12.80
CA GLU A 216 -23.08 20.10 13.46
C GLU A 216 -23.27 19.29 14.74
N VAL A 217 -22.82 18.02 14.76
CA VAL A 217 -23.05 17.06 15.85
C VAL A 217 -21.90 17.06 16.87
N LEU A 218 -20.66 17.20 16.40
CA LEU A 218 -19.41 17.17 17.18
C LEU A 218 -18.50 18.34 16.77
N PRO A 219 -18.78 19.58 17.18
CA PRO A 219 -18.09 20.78 16.70
C PRO A 219 -16.62 20.88 17.10
N ASP A 220 -16.20 20.11 18.10
CA ASP A 220 -14.83 20.00 18.58
C ASP A 220 -14.01 18.91 17.86
N VAL A 221 -14.58 18.26 16.82
CA VAL A 221 -13.85 17.30 15.96
C VAL A 221 -13.27 18.03 14.76
N ALA A 222 -11.97 17.85 14.52
CA ALA A 222 -11.28 18.31 13.33
C ALA A 222 -10.85 17.14 12.44
N ILE A 223 -10.90 17.33 11.12
CA ILE A 223 -10.42 16.36 10.13
C ILE A 223 -9.19 16.94 9.43
N VAL A 224 -8.10 16.18 9.40
CA VAL A 224 -6.85 16.53 8.72
C VAL A 224 -6.56 15.50 7.64
N LEU A 225 -6.62 15.91 6.38
CA LEU A 225 -6.27 15.09 5.23
C LEU A 225 -4.91 15.53 4.70
N ILE A 226 -3.94 14.63 4.61
CA ILE A 226 -2.59 14.94 4.11
C ILE A 226 -2.18 13.99 3.01
N GLY A 227 -1.70 14.54 1.89
CA GLY A 227 -1.22 13.73 0.79
C GLY A 227 -1.34 14.37 -0.58
N ASP A 228 -1.19 13.55 -1.61
CA ASP A 228 -1.28 13.95 -3.02
C ASP A 228 -2.04 12.88 -3.83
N GLY A 229 -2.55 13.26 -4.99
CA GLY A 229 -3.25 12.34 -5.87
C GLY A 229 -4.13 13.02 -6.90
N ALA A 230 -4.71 12.22 -7.79
CA ALA A 230 -5.51 12.73 -8.90
C ALA A 230 -6.79 13.49 -8.47
N GLU A 231 -7.28 13.24 -7.27
CA GLU A 231 -8.52 13.84 -6.75
C GLU A 231 -8.27 15.08 -5.90
N ARG A 232 -7.03 15.40 -5.56
CA ARG A 232 -6.70 16.44 -4.58
C ARG A 232 -7.31 17.79 -4.92
N GLU A 233 -7.08 18.30 -6.12
CA GLU A 233 -7.61 19.62 -6.54
C GLU A 233 -9.15 19.66 -6.47
N ARG A 234 -9.81 18.55 -6.85
CA ARG A 234 -11.27 18.43 -6.76
C ARG A 234 -11.77 18.44 -5.30
N LEU A 235 -11.05 17.77 -4.42
CA LEU A 235 -11.37 17.70 -2.99
C LEU A 235 -11.19 19.07 -2.32
N GLU A 236 -10.10 19.79 -2.61
CA GLU A 236 -9.84 21.15 -2.11
C GLU A 236 -10.94 22.11 -2.55
N LYS A 237 -11.31 22.08 -3.83
CA LYS A 237 -12.41 22.89 -4.37
C LYS A 237 -13.74 22.60 -3.65
N ARG A 238 -14.08 21.31 -3.50
CA ARG A 238 -15.33 20.92 -2.83
C ARG A 238 -15.35 21.31 -1.36
N ALA A 239 -14.25 21.17 -0.63
CA ALA A 239 -14.15 21.60 0.76
C ALA A 239 -14.37 23.13 0.90
N ALA A 240 -13.77 23.91 -0.02
CA ALA A 240 -13.96 25.37 -0.06
C ALA A 240 -15.42 25.77 -0.38
N GLU A 241 -16.05 25.08 -1.36
CA GLU A 241 -17.46 25.31 -1.72
C GLU A 241 -18.42 25.04 -0.55
N LEU A 242 -18.10 24.08 0.31
CA LEU A 242 -18.89 23.73 1.50
C LEU A 242 -18.58 24.60 2.72
N GLY A 243 -17.55 25.46 2.66
CA GLY A 243 -17.16 26.35 3.74
C GLY A 243 -16.78 25.62 5.05
N LEU A 244 -16.14 24.47 4.95
CA LEU A 244 -15.84 23.61 6.10
C LEU A 244 -14.72 24.18 6.96
N SER A 245 -15.04 24.57 8.19
CA SER A 245 -14.08 25.08 9.17
C SER A 245 -13.39 23.98 9.99
N ASN A 246 -13.95 22.79 9.99
CA ASN A 246 -13.46 21.61 10.73
C ASN A 246 -12.64 20.66 9.87
N LEU A 247 -12.34 20.99 8.61
CA LEU A 247 -11.59 20.15 7.69
C LEU A 247 -10.39 20.91 7.11
N MET A 248 -9.24 20.26 7.10
CA MET A 248 -7.99 20.78 6.57
C MET A 248 -7.41 19.78 5.56
N ILE A 249 -7.02 20.26 4.37
CA ILE A 249 -6.32 19.48 3.36
C ILE A 249 -4.89 20.02 3.23
N LEU A 250 -3.91 19.20 3.62
CA LEU A 250 -2.50 19.55 3.60
C LEU A 250 -1.80 19.00 2.36
N PRO A 251 -0.78 19.72 1.86
CA PRO A 251 0.06 19.20 0.78
C PRO A 251 0.83 17.96 1.21
N PRO A 252 1.33 17.17 0.24
CA PRO A 252 2.22 16.06 0.55
C PRO A 252 3.51 16.59 1.17
N VAL A 253 3.96 15.88 2.18
CA VAL A 253 5.21 16.17 2.90
C VAL A 253 6.17 14.99 2.78
N SER A 254 7.43 15.19 3.15
CA SER A 254 8.38 14.10 3.28
C SER A 254 7.98 13.13 4.40
N LYS A 255 8.50 11.90 4.37
CA LYS A 255 8.22 10.92 5.42
C LYS A 255 8.68 11.39 6.81
N ALA A 256 9.77 12.15 6.87
CA ALA A 256 10.29 12.72 8.11
C ALA A 256 9.34 13.80 8.69
N GLU A 257 8.66 14.57 7.85
CA GLU A 257 7.70 15.57 8.26
C GLU A 257 6.31 14.98 8.56
N LEU A 258 5.99 13.84 7.96
CA LEU A 258 4.68 13.18 8.10
C LEU A 258 4.46 12.67 9.53
N LYS A 259 5.47 12.06 10.13
CA LYS A 259 5.39 11.48 11.47
C LYS A 259 4.99 12.51 12.54
N PRO A 260 5.65 13.70 12.65
CA PRO A 260 5.19 14.77 13.56
C PRO A 260 3.73 15.19 13.32
N ILE A 261 3.30 15.25 12.06
CA ILE A 261 1.90 15.62 11.75
C ILE A 261 0.94 14.52 12.21
N MET A 262 1.25 13.25 11.95
CA MET A 262 0.43 12.14 12.41
C MET A 262 0.39 12.01 13.94
N SER A 263 1.40 12.52 14.65
CA SER A 263 1.36 12.56 16.12
C SER A 263 0.19 13.41 16.65
N ALA A 264 -0.20 14.45 15.92
CA ALA A 264 -1.34 15.31 16.26
C ALA A 264 -2.70 14.60 16.20
N PHE A 265 -2.80 13.50 15.48
CA PHE A 265 -4.05 12.73 15.35
C PHE A 265 -4.43 12.04 16.65
N ASP A 266 -5.72 11.97 16.93
CA ASP A 266 -6.30 11.08 17.94
C ASP A 266 -6.64 9.73 17.29
N VAL A 267 -7.18 9.75 16.09
CA VAL A 267 -7.64 8.58 15.35
C VAL A 267 -7.13 8.65 13.92
N SER A 268 -6.68 7.53 13.39
CA SER A 268 -6.31 7.39 11.99
C SER A 268 -7.48 6.86 11.17
N LEU A 269 -7.83 7.59 10.12
CA LEU A 269 -8.85 7.19 9.15
C LEU A 269 -8.22 6.31 8.06
N VAL A 270 -8.75 5.11 7.90
CA VAL A 270 -8.42 4.20 6.80
C VAL A 270 -9.69 3.91 6.02
N ASN A 271 -9.82 4.49 4.83
CA ASN A 271 -11.05 4.46 4.06
C ASN A 271 -10.80 4.09 2.60
N LEU A 272 -11.66 3.24 2.04
CA LEU A 272 -11.75 2.93 0.62
C LEU A 272 -13.21 3.00 0.18
N ARG A 273 -13.41 3.15 -1.13
CA ARG A 273 -14.74 3.11 -1.75
C ARG A 273 -15.38 1.73 -1.55
N ARG A 274 -16.68 1.69 -1.41
CA ARG A 274 -17.43 0.44 -1.35
C ARG A 274 -17.26 -0.35 -2.66
N SER A 275 -16.57 -1.49 -2.59
CA SER A 275 -16.34 -2.38 -3.72
C SER A 275 -15.87 -3.74 -3.24
N ASP A 276 -16.35 -4.82 -3.87
CA ASP A 276 -15.92 -6.18 -3.53
C ASP A 276 -14.43 -6.39 -3.78
N THR A 277 -13.85 -5.69 -4.76
CA THR A 277 -12.40 -5.74 -5.02
C THR A 277 -11.59 -5.21 -3.85
N PHE A 278 -12.09 -4.22 -3.13
CA PHE A 278 -11.36 -3.65 -1.99
C PHE A 278 -11.49 -4.48 -0.70
N LYS A 279 -12.39 -5.44 -0.67
CA LYS A 279 -12.50 -6.41 0.44
C LYS A 279 -11.28 -7.32 0.56
N THR A 280 -10.49 -7.47 -0.50
CA THR A 280 -9.30 -8.32 -0.54
C THR A 280 -8.00 -7.58 -0.22
N VAL A 281 -8.05 -6.27 0.05
CA VAL A 281 -6.88 -5.40 0.21
C VAL A 281 -6.59 -5.10 1.66
N LEU A 282 -5.30 -5.08 2.01
CA LEU A 282 -4.81 -4.60 3.32
C LEU A 282 -4.04 -3.29 3.12
N PRO A 283 -4.67 -2.12 3.42
CA PRO A 283 -3.98 -0.84 3.34
C PRO A 283 -2.82 -0.75 4.35
N SER A 284 -1.63 -0.35 3.90
CA SER A 284 -0.44 -0.22 4.75
C SER A 284 -0.62 0.76 5.92
N LYS A 285 -1.53 1.72 5.75
CA LYS A 285 -1.90 2.69 6.82
C LYS A 285 -2.37 2.03 8.12
N ILE A 286 -2.96 0.84 8.06
CA ILE A 286 -3.36 0.07 9.24
C ILE A 286 -2.13 -0.16 10.13
N PHE A 287 -1.05 -0.64 9.56
CA PHE A 287 0.17 -0.98 10.31
C PHE A 287 0.91 0.26 10.81
N GLU A 288 1.01 1.31 9.98
CA GLU A 288 1.66 2.58 10.34
C GLU A 288 0.90 3.29 11.47
N SER A 289 -0.44 3.34 11.38
CA SER A 289 -1.30 3.93 12.41
C SER A 289 -1.21 3.15 13.74
N SER A 290 -1.23 1.83 13.66
CA SER A 290 -1.08 0.94 14.80
C SER A 290 0.26 1.14 15.51
N ALA A 291 1.37 1.23 14.77
CA ALA A 291 2.70 1.48 15.33
C ALA A 291 2.82 2.86 16.01
N MET A 292 2.03 3.83 15.56
CA MET A 292 1.92 5.15 16.19
C MET A 292 0.92 5.22 17.35
N GLY A 293 0.35 4.08 17.77
CA GLY A 293 -0.62 4.03 18.86
C GLY A 293 -1.91 4.78 18.55
N LYS A 294 -2.31 4.87 17.26
CA LYS A 294 -3.55 5.53 16.86
C LYS A 294 -4.65 4.52 16.62
N PRO A 295 -5.78 4.59 17.34
CA PRO A 295 -6.98 3.84 16.99
C PRO A 295 -7.35 4.03 15.52
N ILE A 296 -7.81 2.97 14.87
CA ILE A 296 -8.17 2.99 13.46
C ILE A 296 -9.68 3.19 13.34
N LEU A 297 -10.10 4.22 12.62
CA LEU A 297 -11.46 4.36 12.12
C LEU A 297 -11.49 3.77 10.71
N LEU A 298 -12.04 2.58 10.58
CA LEU A 298 -11.91 1.76 9.38
C LEU A 298 -13.18 1.76 8.54
N GLY A 299 -13.09 2.33 7.33
CA GLY A 299 -14.11 2.24 6.29
C GLY A 299 -13.63 1.33 5.14
N VAL A 300 -13.21 0.09 5.47
CA VAL A 300 -12.80 -0.95 4.51
C VAL A 300 -13.27 -2.29 5.04
N ASP A 301 -14.14 -2.96 4.31
CA ASP A 301 -14.64 -4.30 4.66
C ASP A 301 -13.67 -5.41 4.24
N GLY A 302 -13.97 -6.66 4.61
CA GLY A 302 -13.20 -7.85 4.23
C GLY A 302 -11.91 -8.05 5.04
N GLU A 303 -10.79 -8.31 4.38
CA GLU A 303 -9.49 -8.62 5.01
C GLU A 303 -9.04 -7.54 6.01
N ALA A 304 -9.21 -6.27 5.66
CA ALA A 304 -8.83 -5.16 6.52
C ALA A 304 -9.68 -5.12 7.79
N ARG A 305 -11.00 -5.35 7.67
CA ARG A 305 -11.93 -5.42 8.80
C ARG A 305 -11.60 -6.61 9.69
N ALA A 306 -11.46 -7.81 9.12
CA ALA A 306 -11.13 -9.00 9.87
C ALA A 306 -9.84 -8.83 10.68
N LEU A 307 -8.80 -8.22 10.10
CA LEU A 307 -7.53 -7.95 10.77
C LEU A 307 -7.70 -6.96 11.93
N VAL A 308 -8.35 -5.82 11.69
CA VAL A 308 -8.52 -4.76 12.70
C VAL A 308 -9.40 -5.24 13.86
N GLU A 309 -10.47 -6.00 13.57
CA GLU A 309 -11.33 -6.61 14.58
C GLU A 309 -10.62 -7.71 15.38
N LEU A 310 -9.83 -8.58 14.72
CA LEU A 310 -9.04 -9.63 15.38
C LEU A 310 -8.14 -9.09 16.48
N TYR A 311 -7.46 -7.98 16.21
CA TYR A 311 -6.57 -7.35 17.18
C TYR A 311 -7.27 -6.33 18.07
N GLY A 312 -8.53 -5.95 17.77
CA GLY A 312 -9.19 -4.85 18.44
C GLY A 312 -8.50 -3.51 18.22
N ALA A 313 -7.83 -3.30 17.08
CA ALA A 313 -7.00 -2.13 16.79
C ALA A 313 -7.79 -0.88 16.36
N GLY A 314 -9.11 -0.99 16.23
CA GLY A 314 -9.96 0.10 15.78
C GLY A 314 -11.42 -0.27 15.75
N VAL A 315 -12.23 0.59 15.14
CA VAL A 315 -13.66 0.39 14.95
C VAL A 315 -14.01 0.49 13.47
N PHE A 316 -14.89 -0.37 13.01
CA PHE A 316 -15.37 -0.41 11.64
C PHE A 316 -16.64 0.43 11.48
N PHE A 317 -16.76 1.12 10.35
CA PHE A 317 -17.99 1.68 9.81
C PHE A 317 -18.18 1.21 8.37
N GLU A 318 -19.44 1.01 7.97
CA GLU A 318 -19.74 0.61 6.60
C GLU A 318 -19.26 1.67 5.60
N PRO A 319 -18.42 1.31 4.60
CA PRO A 319 -17.91 2.28 3.61
C PRO A 319 -19.02 3.13 3.00
N GLU A 320 -18.81 4.45 2.96
CA GLU A 320 -19.74 5.44 2.43
C GLU A 320 -21.06 5.57 3.24
N ASP A 321 -21.14 5.06 4.46
CA ASP A 321 -22.24 5.29 5.40
C ASP A 321 -21.92 6.44 6.36
N GLU A 322 -22.58 7.57 6.17
CA GLU A 322 -22.38 8.79 6.96
C GLU A 322 -22.84 8.63 8.42
N GLY A 323 -23.93 7.91 8.62
CA GLY A 323 -24.49 7.70 9.96
C GLY A 323 -23.55 6.88 10.83
N GLU A 324 -23.11 5.73 10.32
CA GLU A 324 -22.13 4.90 11.02
C GLU A 324 -20.80 5.59 11.23
N PHE A 325 -20.30 6.31 10.21
CA PHE A 325 -19.06 7.10 10.34
C PHE A 325 -19.14 8.04 11.56
N ILE A 326 -20.19 8.85 11.66
CA ILE A 326 -20.37 9.80 12.77
C ILE A 326 -20.52 9.07 14.11
N GLU A 327 -21.28 7.98 14.15
CA GLU A 327 -21.44 7.15 15.35
C GLU A 327 -20.11 6.61 15.87
N LYS A 328 -19.26 6.06 14.98
CA LYS A 328 -17.96 5.51 15.37
C LYS A 328 -16.95 6.59 15.76
N VAL A 329 -17.01 7.79 15.16
CA VAL A 329 -16.24 8.95 15.64
C VAL A 329 -16.64 9.31 17.06
N ARG A 330 -17.95 9.41 17.34
CA ARG A 330 -18.46 9.68 18.68
C ARG A 330 -18.02 8.63 19.68
N LEU A 331 -18.15 7.35 19.32
CA LEU A 331 -17.73 6.22 20.15
C LEU A 331 -16.27 6.34 20.60
N LEU A 332 -15.35 6.57 19.64
CA LEU A 332 -13.92 6.71 19.94
C LEU A 332 -13.60 7.97 20.76
N LYS A 333 -14.37 9.04 20.57
CA LYS A 333 -14.17 10.30 21.28
C LYS A 333 -14.69 10.25 22.74
N GLU A 334 -15.86 9.66 22.96
CA GLU A 334 -16.56 9.73 24.23
C GLU A 334 -16.29 8.53 25.15
N GLN A 335 -15.91 7.36 24.58
CA GLN A 335 -15.66 6.15 25.36
C GLN A 335 -14.15 5.86 25.48
N SER A 336 -13.55 6.38 26.55
CA SER A 336 -12.11 6.23 26.83
C SER A 336 -11.65 4.77 26.92
N GLU A 337 -12.49 3.85 27.39
CA GLU A 337 -12.19 2.42 27.46
C GLU A 337 -12.09 1.79 26.08
N VAL A 338 -12.99 2.15 25.15
CA VAL A 338 -12.93 1.71 23.76
C VAL A 338 -11.68 2.25 23.08
N TYR A 339 -11.39 3.53 23.28
CA TYR A 339 -10.18 4.17 22.75
C TYR A 339 -8.92 3.45 23.26
N ALA A 340 -8.78 3.25 24.56
CA ALA A 340 -7.61 2.60 25.17
C ALA A 340 -7.42 1.15 24.67
N ARG A 341 -8.53 0.39 24.54
CA ARG A 341 -8.51 -0.95 23.95
C ARG A 341 -7.99 -0.93 22.51
N CYS A 342 -8.43 0.04 21.70
CA CYS A 342 -7.97 0.16 20.32
C CYS A 342 -6.48 0.50 20.24
N VAL A 343 -5.94 1.32 21.15
CA VAL A 343 -4.51 1.59 21.24
C VAL A 343 -3.73 0.31 21.54
N GLN A 344 -4.14 -0.46 22.57
CA GLN A 344 -3.49 -1.72 22.94
C GLN A 344 -3.55 -2.75 21.79
N GLY A 345 -4.71 -2.88 21.14
CA GLY A 345 -4.88 -3.73 19.98
C GLY A 345 -3.96 -3.33 18.83
N GLY A 346 -3.81 -2.02 18.59
CA GLY A 346 -2.88 -1.47 17.61
C GLY A 346 -1.42 -1.84 17.90
N GLU A 347 -0.98 -1.74 19.16
CA GLU A 347 0.36 -2.13 19.58
C GLU A 347 0.64 -3.62 19.34
N ALA A 348 -0.33 -4.49 19.67
CA ALA A 348 -0.27 -5.93 19.41
C ALA A 348 -0.18 -6.22 17.91
N LEU A 349 -1.01 -5.56 17.10
CA LEU A 349 -1.01 -5.67 15.65
C LEU A 349 0.34 -5.23 15.06
N ALA A 350 0.85 -4.06 15.41
CA ALA A 350 2.14 -3.56 14.94
C ALA A 350 3.32 -4.47 15.34
N SER A 351 3.22 -5.15 16.49
CA SER A 351 4.22 -6.12 16.93
C SER A 351 4.20 -7.38 16.09
N ALA A 352 3.01 -7.95 15.86
CA ALA A 352 2.83 -9.16 15.06
C ALA A 352 3.23 -8.95 13.59
N TYR A 353 3.00 -7.75 13.06
CA TYR A 353 3.31 -7.39 11.67
C TYR A 353 4.56 -6.50 11.56
N SER A 354 5.61 -6.82 12.35
CA SER A 354 6.89 -6.13 12.19
C SER A 354 7.53 -6.48 10.85
N ARG A 355 8.04 -5.47 10.12
CA ARG A 355 8.64 -5.67 8.78
C ARG A 355 9.80 -6.66 8.82
N ASP A 356 10.62 -6.63 9.86
CA ASP A 356 11.77 -7.54 10.00
C ASP A 356 11.32 -8.99 10.21
N GLY A 357 10.28 -9.21 11.02
CA GLY A 357 9.68 -10.53 11.21
C GLY A 357 9.12 -11.08 9.91
N LEU A 358 8.35 -10.28 9.19
CA LEU A 358 7.76 -10.69 7.91
C LEU A 358 8.82 -10.91 6.82
N ALA A 359 9.91 -10.13 6.81
CA ALA A 359 11.02 -10.37 5.89
C ALA A 359 11.71 -11.72 6.14
N ARG A 360 11.89 -12.12 7.40
CA ARG A 360 12.43 -13.45 7.75
C ARG A 360 11.50 -14.56 7.27
N VAL A 361 10.20 -14.45 7.55
CA VAL A 361 9.19 -15.39 7.06
C VAL A 361 9.23 -15.50 5.54
N MET A 362 9.32 -14.38 4.83
CA MET A 362 9.43 -14.36 3.37
C MET A 362 10.68 -15.09 2.89
N ILE A 363 11.83 -14.83 3.49
CA ILE A 363 13.09 -15.47 3.13
C ILE A 363 13.01 -16.99 3.36
N GLU A 364 12.52 -17.43 4.52
CA GLU A 364 12.36 -18.85 4.85
C GLU A 364 11.45 -19.57 3.87
N GLN A 365 10.29 -18.99 3.57
CA GLN A 365 9.33 -19.59 2.64
C GLN A 365 9.84 -19.63 1.20
N ILE A 366 10.55 -18.60 0.74
CA ILE A 366 11.17 -18.57 -0.59
C ILE A 366 12.29 -19.60 -0.66
N SER A 367 13.19 -19.63 0.32
CA SER A 367 14.34 -20.54 0.34
C SER A 367 13.90 -22.00 0.31
N GLY A 368 12.91 -22.36 1.11
CA GLY A 368 12.36 -23.72 1.12
C GLY A 368 11.81 -24.17 -0.24
N ARG A 369 11.12 -23.28 -0.96
CA ARG A 369 10.54 -23.59 -2.26
C ARG A 369 11.55 -23.58 -3.42
N VAL A 370 12.53 -22.69 -3.36
CA VAL A 370 13.60 -22.64 -4.37
C VAL A 370 14.47 -23.89 -4.30
N VAL A 371 14.86 -24.30 -3.10
CA VAL A 371 15.64 -25.53 -2.89
C VAL A 371 14.85 -26.79 -3.32
N ALA A 372 13.55 -26.84 -3.06
CA ALA A 372 12.72 -27.97 -3.48
C ALA A 372 12.59 -28.10 -5.01
N GLN A 373 12.75 -27.03 -5.78
CA GLN A 373 12.78 -27.09 -7.24
C GLN A 373 14.14 -27.53 -7.82
N GLU A 374 15.24 -27.26 -7.10
CA GLU A 374 16.58 -27.71 -7.53
C GLU A 374 16.84 -29.22 -7.30
N LEU A 375 15.95 -29.92 -6.60
CA LEU A 375 15.98 -31.38 -6.39
C LEU A 375 14.85 -32.06 -7.18
N PRO A 376 14.97 -32.26 -8.51
CA PRO A 376 14.05 -33.09 -9.26
C PRO A 376 14.36 -34.56 -8.95
N GLY A 377 13.56 -35.20 -8.11
CA GLY A 377 13.68 -36.64 -7.92
C GLY A 377 13.25 -37.25 -6.58
N ALA A 378 12.55 -36.55 -5.70
CA ALA A 378 12.12 -37.09 -4.41
C ALA A 378 10.62 -37.48 -4.32
N SER A 379 9.84 -37.42 -5.40
CA SER A 379 8.39 -37.76 -5.36
C SER A 379 7.97 -39.03 -6.12
N ASP A 380 8.90 -39.80 -6.66
CA ASP A 380 8.58 -41.09 -7.37
C ASP A 380 9.16 -42.32 -6.67
N ALA A 381 9.14 -42.36 -5.34
CA ALA A 381 9.48 -43.57 -4.58
C ALA A 381 8.64 -43.65 -3.30
N VAL A 382 7.34 -43.88 -3.42
CA VAL A 382 6.54 -44.79 -2.53
C VAL A 382 5.23 -45.12 -3.27
#